data_91fb7bb368e1ab86d88df8b9f4680344
#
_entry.id   91fb7bb368e1ab86d88df8b9f4680344
#
_cell.length_a   1.000
_cell.length_b   1.000
_cell.length_c   1.000
_cell.angle_alpha   90.00
_cell.angle_beta   90.00
_cell.angle_gamma   90.00
#
_symmetry.space_group_name_H-M   'P 1'
#
loop_
_entity.id
_entity.type
_entity.pdbx_description
1 polymer ?
#
loop_
_entity_poly.entity_id
_entity_poly.type
_entity_poly.pdbx_seq_one_letter_code
_entity_poly.pdbx_strand_id
1 'polypeptide(L)'
;MHRFNRRDFLKSAGAIAAFAAIPRAVSAAVTSPRVVVVGGGFGGATVAKYLRMWGGNVQVTLVDTNPNHISCILSNLVVTGALSMSRITLGFDTLRTTHGVSFLQGKALAVDPAGNRLTVQTAGGNQILDYDHLVLSPGIDFAPAPGNWNPNLTPHAWQAGAQTTLLKNQLAAMRANDTFVITVPKSPYRCPPGPYERACLVADYLRAKGRTGAKVIVLDANAGIQAEPEAFTRAFTVTHAARIQYVPNANVLSVDSATRSISTSAMNISNAKVLNYIPNQRAGGIAASLGVNLLGFVAVSPLSYGTLA
;
A
#
# COMPACT_ATOMS: atom_id res chain seq x y z
N MET A 1 -19.75 4.66 24.46
CA MET A 1 -19.48 4.04 23.15
C MET A 1 -20.77 3.87 22.38
N HIS A 2 -21.12 4.81 21.50
CA HIS A 2 -22.29 4.67 20.63
C HIS A 2 -21.96 3.77 19.45
N ARG A 3 -22.68 2.66 19.33
CA ARG A 3 -22.60 1.76 18.17
C ARG A 3 -23.30 2.45 16.99
N PHE A 4 -22.53 2.81 15.96
CA PHE A 4 -23.09 3.24 14.67
C PHE A 4 -23.86 2.08 14.04
N ASN A 5 -25.18 2.29 13.88
CA ASN A 5 -26.09 1.29 13.30
C ASN A 5 -26.26 1.59 11.80
N ARG A 6 -26.41 0.54 10.96
CA ARG A 6 -26.72 0.66 9.53
C ARG A 6 -27.87 1.61 9.20
N ARG A 7 -28.82 1.78 10.13
CA ARG A 7 -29.94 2.72 10.01
C ARG A 7 -29.51 4.19 10.05
N ASP A 8 -28.47 4.53 10.79
CA ASP A 8 -27.98 5.92 10.91
C ASP A 8 -27.18 6.33 9.68
N PHE A 9 -26.50 5.36 9.04
CA PHE A 9 -25.87 5.54 7.74
C PHE A 9 -26.89 5.83 6.62
N LEU A 10 -28.04 5.15 6.63
CA LEU A 10 -29.10 5.36 5.64
C LEU A 10 -29.87 6.68 5.86
N LYS A 11 -29.93 7.19 7.09
CA LYS A 11 -30.55 8.51 7.40
C LYS A 11 -29.67 9.67 6.92
N SER A 12 -28.35 9.53 6.94
CA SER A 12 -27.42 10.53 6.37
C SER A 12 -27.43 10.53 4.83
N ALA A 13 -27.81 9.44 4.18
CA ALA A 13 -28.04 9.37 2.73
C ALA A 13 -29.39 9.98 2.31
N GLY A 14 -30.35 10.12 3.23
CA GLY A 14 -31.68 10.69 3.00
C GLY A 14 -31.74 12.23 2.96
N ALA A 15 -30.69 12.93 3.39
CA ALA A 15 -30.66 14.40 3.41
C ALA A 15 -30.41 15.06 2.04
N ILE A 16 -30.25 14.28 0.96
CA ILE A 16 -30.09 14.79 -0.43
C ILE A 16 -31.45 14.93 -1.15
N ALA A 17 -32.54 14.51 -0.54
CA ALA A 17 -33.88 14.54 -1.18
C ALA A 17 -34.69 15.83 -0.96
N ALA A 18 -34.16 16.88 -0.36
CA ALA A 18 -34.90 18.11 0.00
C ALA A 18 -34.60 19.32 -0.94
N PHE A 19 -34.24 19.11 -2.21
CA PHE A 19 -34.17 20.17 -3.21
C PHE A 19 -35.08 19.89 -4.42
N ALA A 20 -36.34 19.64 -4.17
CA ALA A 20 -37.34 19.51 -5.22
C ALA A 20 -38.45 20.56 -5.08
N ALA A 21 -38.11 21.86 -5.34
CA ALA A 21 -39.08 22.89 -5.68
C ALA A 21 -38.37 24.13 -6.24
N ILE A 22 -37.81 24.05 -7.44
CA ILE A 22 -37.47 25.23 -8.25
C ILE A 22 -38.05 25.00 -9.65
N PRO A 23 -38.74 26.04 -10.25
CA PRO A 23 -39.48 25.85 -11.50
C PRO A 23 -38.55 25.54 -12.68
N ARG A 24 -39.04 24.67 -13.55
CA ARG A 24 -38.39 24.29 -14.81
C ARG A 24 -37.99 25.50 -15.63
N ALA A 25 -36.71 25.77 -15.71
CA ALA A 25 -36.15 26.55 -16.79
C ALA A 25 -34.87 25.81 -17.26
N VAL A 26 -34.87 25.52 -18.56
CA VAL A 26 -33.77 25.02 -19.38
C VAL A 26 -33.32 23.58 -19.04
N SER A 27 -33.71 22.68 -19.93
CA SER A 27 -33.10 21.36 -20.10
C SER A 27 -31.64 21.55 -20.58
N ALA A 28 -30.75 21.88 -19.66
CA ALA A 28 -29.34 21.60 -19.87
C ALA A 28 -29.25 20.06 -19.94
N ALA A 29 -28.68 19.53 -21.01
CA ALA A 29 -28.39 18.13 -21.13
C ALA A 29 -27.69 17.70 -19.82
N VAL A 30 -28.32 16.79 -19.07
CA VAL A 30 -27.74 16.27 -17.83
C VAL A 30 -26.50 15.52 -18.26
N THR A 31 -25.37 16.20 -18.29
CA THR A 31 -24.07 15.58 -18.57
C THR A 31 -23.77 14.66 -17.43
N SER A 32 -23.58 13.38 -17.73
CA SER A 32 -23.19 12.40 -16.74
C SER A 32 -21.89 12.83 -16.06
N PRO A 33 -21.84 12.93 -14.71
CA PRO A 33 -20.62 13.36 -14.03
C PRO A 33 -19.45 12.44 -14.37
N ARG A 34 -18.30 13.03 -14.67
CA ARG A 34 -17.07 12.33 -15.00
C ARG A 34 -16.22 12.19 -13.73
N VAL A 35 -15.98 10.98 -13.30
CA VAL A 35 -15.09 10.69 -12.16
C VAL A 35 -13.83 9.98 -12.65
N VAL A 36 -12.69 10.58 -12.39
CA VAL A 36 -11.40 9.94 -12.64
C VAL A 36 -10.87 9.39 -11.32
N VAL A 37 -10.52 8.10 -11.32
CA VAL A 37 -9.93 7.39 -10.17
C VAL A 37 -8.50 7.02 -10.51
N VAL A 38 -7.54 7.52 -9.74
CA VAL A 38 -6.11 7.23 -9.91
C VAL A 38 -5.67 6.15 -8.92
N GLY A 39 -5.16 5.05 -9.46
CA GLY A 39 -4.72 3.88 -8.71
C GLY A 39 -5.79 2.78 -8.62
N GLY A 40 -5.51 1.64 -9.26
CA GLY A 40 -6.38 0.45 -9.31
C GLY A 40 -6.18 -0.53 -8.15
N GLY A 41 -5.60 -0.09 -7.05
CA GLY A 41 -5.49 -0.89 -5.83
C GLY A 41 -6.83 -1.06 -5.11
N PHE A 42 -6.79 -1.56 -3.86
CA PHE A 42 -8.01 -1.83 -3.08
C PHE A 42 -8.95 -0.62 -2.99
N GLY A 43 -8.42 0.56 -2.65
CA GLY A 43 -9.23 1.77 -2.52
C GLY A 43 -9.86 2.19 -3.84
N GLY A 44 -9.04 2.40 -4.87
CA GLY A 44 -9.53 2.92 -6.15
C GLY A 44 -10.43 1.96 -6.92
N ALA A 45 -10.09 0.66 -6.95
CA ALA A 45 -10.94 -0.35 -7.56
C ALA A 45 -12.31 -0.45 -6.86
N THR A 46 -12.31 -0.35 -5.51
CA THR A 46 -13.56 -0.35 -4.72
C THR A 46 -14.40 0.89 -5.05
N VAL A 47 -13.79 2.08 -5.03
CA VAL A 47 -14.51 3.32 -5.36
C VAL A 47 -15.04 3.26 -6.78
N ALA A 48 -14.24 2.87 -7.77
CA ALA A 48 -14.66 2.77 -9.17
C ALA A 48 -15.86 1.83 -9.33
N LYS A 49 -15.82 0.66 -8.68
CA LYS A 49 -16.91 -0.30 -8.70
C LYS A 49 -18.21 0.30 -8.12
N TYR A 50 -18.14 0.85 -6.93
CA TYR A 50 -19.34 1.29 -6.22
C TYR A 50 -19.93 2.59 -6.78
N LEU A 51 -19.11 3.46 -7.35
CA LEU A 51 -19.61 4.61 -8.13
C LEU A 51 -20.44 4.15 -9.35
N ARG A 52 -20.00 3.09 -10.04
CA ARG A 52 -20.79 2.51 -11.15
C ARG A 52 -22.06 1.79 -10.69
N MET A 53 -22.03 1.19 -9.50
CA MET A 53 -23.20 0.45 -8.97
C MET A 53 -24.26 1.36 -8.36
N TRP A 54 -23.85 2.45 -7.71
CA TRP A 54 -24.76 3.27 -6.89
C TRP A 54 -24.81 4.74 -7.32
N GLY A 55 -23.90 5.21 -8.13
CA GLY A 55 -23.78 6.60 -8.56
C GLY A 55 -24.70 7.00 -9.73
N GLY A 56 -25.61 6.11 -10.16
CA GLY A 56 -26.50 6.39 -11.29
C GLY A 56 -25.72 6.52 -12.60
N ASN A 57 -25.85 7.67 -13.28
CA ASN A 57 -25.25 7.93 -14.58
C ASN A 57 -23.77 8.35 -14.55
N VAL A 58 -23.04 8.12 -13.47
CA VAL A 58 -21.64 8.53 -13.33
C VAL A 58 -20.74 7.77 -14.33
N GLN A 59 -19.94 8.51 -15.10
CA GLN A 59 -18.88 7.94 -15.93
C GLN A 59 -17.62 7.80 -15.08
N VAL A 60 -17.03 6.60 -15.02
CA VAL A 60 -15.85 6.34 -14.20
C VAL A 60 -14.70 5.89 -15.10
N THR A 61 -13.58 6.62 -15.01
CA THR A 61 -12.30 6.23 -15.63
C THR A 61 -11.31 5.88 -14.54
N LEU A 62 -10.84 4.63 -14.54
CA LEU A 62 -9.77 4.14 -13.67
C LEU A 62 -8.42 4.26 -14.38
N VAL A 63 -7.47 4.96 -13.77
CA VAL A 63 -6.09 5.13 -14.28
C VAL A 63 -5.14 4.33 -13.40
N ASP A 64 -4.37 3.41 -13.98
CA ASP A 64 -3.28 2.70 -13.29
C ASP A 64 -2.10 2.49 -14.23
N THR A 65 -0.90 2.47 -13.68
CA THR A 65 0.33 2.21 -14.44
C THR A 65 0.44 0.76 -14.91
N ASN A 66 -0.19 -0.16 -14.18
CA ASN A 66 -0.12 -1.59 -14.45
C ASN A 66 -1.44 -2.10 -15.04
N PRO A 67 -1.39 -3.09 -15.93
CA PRO A 67 -2.60 -3.70 -16.49
C PRO A 67 -3.36 -4.55 -15.47
N ASN A 68 -2.73 -4.91 -14.37
CA ASN A 68 -3.28 -5.72 -13.29
C ASN A 68 -2.88 -5.15 -11.93
N HIS A 69 -3.72 -5.31 -10.93
CA HIS A 69 -3.37 -5.06 -9.55
C HIS A 69 -2.68 -6.29 -8.95
N ILE A 70 -1.47 -6.12 -8.40
CA ILE A 70 -0.82 -7.15 -7.61
C ILE A 70 -1.02 -6.81 -6.13
N SER A 71 -1.79 -7.64 -5.45
CA SER A 71 -2.18 -7.41 -4.06
C SER A 71 -1.01 -7.53 -3.09
N CYS A 72 -0.85 -6.54 -2.22
CA CYS A 72 0.06 -6.65 -1.08
C CYS A 72 -0.48 -7.60 -0.01
N ILE A 73 -1.80 -7.71 0.10
CA ILE A 73 -2.46 -8.66 1.00
C ILE A 73 -2.13 -10.06 0.51
N LEU A 74 -1.74 -10.95 1.43
CA LEU A 74 -1.24 -12.30 1.18
C LEU A 74 0.14 -12.37 0.49
N SER A 75 0.79 -11.25 0.17
CA SER A 75 2.12 -11.29 -0.45
C SER A 75 3.18 -11.94 0.43
N ASN A 76 3.03 -11.92 1.75
CA ASN A 76 3.90 -12.65 2.69
C ASN A 76 3.86 -14.17 2.44
N LEU A 77 2.71 -14.73 2.06
CA LEU A 77 2.59 -16.15 1.70
C LEU A 77 3.28 -16.46 0.37
N VAL A 78 3.35 -15.47 -0.54
CA VAL A 78 4.12 -15.63 -1.78
C VAL A 78 5.62 -15.64 -1.50
N VAL A 79 6.09 -14.78 -0.58
CA VAL A 79 7.50 -14.74 -0.15
C VAL A 79 7.94 -16.11 0.39
N THR A 80 7.12 -16.78 1.16
CA THR A 80 7.42 -18.11 1.72
C THR A 80 7.06 -19.28 0.81
N GLY A 81 6.45 -19.00 -0.35
CA GLY A 81 6.07 -20.02 -1.33
C GLY A 81 4.77 -20.76 -1.03
N ALA A 82 4.02 -20.36 0.00
CA ALA A 82 2.71 -20.93 0.32
C ALA A 82 1.62 -20.54 -0.70
N LEU A 83 1.81 -19.42 -1.40
CA LEU A 83 0.97 -18.98 -2.52
C LEU A 83 1.82 -18.67 -3.76
N SER A 84 1.18 -18.78 -4.94
CA SER A 84 1.76 -18.28 -6.19
C SER A 84 1.46 -16.81 -6.40
N MET A 85 2.30 -16.10 -7.17
CA MET A 85 2.08 -14.70 -7.55
C MET A 85 0.75 -14.52 -8.29
N SER A 86 0.36 -15.47 -9.12
CA SER A 86 -0.90 -15.44 -9.88
C SER A 86 -2.14 -15.37 -8.99
N ARG A 87 -2.09 -15.94 -7.77
CA ARG A 87 -3.22 -15.91 -6.82
C ARG A 87 -3.46 -14.53 -6.22
N ILE A 88 -2.47 -13.65 -6.26
CA ILE A 88 -2.57 -12.27 -5.77
C ILE A 88 -2.54 -11.24 -6.90
N THR A 89 -2.52 -11.69 -8.16
CA THR A 89 -2.61 -10.83 -9.35
C THR A 89 -4.06 -10.79 -9.83
N LEU A 90 -4.65 -9.60 -9.83
CA LEU A 90 -6.06 -9.35 -10.11
C LEU A 90 -6.20 -8.44 -11.33
N GLY A 91 -6.87 -8.90 -12.37
CA GLY A 91 -7.18 -8.09 -13.55
C GLY A 91 -8.31 -7.08 -13.29
N PHE A 92 -8.41 -6.09 -14.16
CA PHE A 92 -9.49 -5.10 -14.15
C PHE A 92 -10.68 -5.46 -15.04
N ASP A 93 -10.70 -6.66 -15.63
CA ASP A 93 -11.73 -7.05 -16.60
C ASP A 93 -13.14 -7.03 -16.03
N THR A 94 -13.34 -7.51 -14.80
CA THR A 94 -14.65 -7.47 -14.15
C THR A 94 -15.13 -6.02 -13.93
N LEU A 95 -14.22 -5.11 -13.58
CA LEU A 95 -14.58 -3.67 -13.47
C LEU A 95 -15.03 -3.11 -14.81
N ARG A 96 -14.37 -3.50 -15.91
CA ARG A 96 -14.68 -3.04 -17.27
C ARG A 96 -15.96 -3.65 -17.80
N THR A 97 -16.06 -4.98 -17.80
CA THR A 97 -17.15 -5.70 -18.49
C THR A 97 -18.45 -5.76 -17.69
N THR A 98 -18.36 -5.91 -16.36
CA THR A 98 -19.54 -6.04 -15.49
C THR A 98 -20.01 -4.70 -14.94
N HIS A 99 -19.06 -3.80 -14.60
CA HIS A 99 -19.39 -2.53 -13.96
C HIS A 99 -19.28 -1.33 -14.92
N GLY A 100 -18.81 -1.51 -16.16
CA GLY A 100 -18.71 -0.43 -17.15
C GLY A 100 -17.71 0.66 -16.75
N VAL A 101 -16.63 0.31 -16.01
CA VAL A 101 -15.53 1.21 -15.70
C VAL A 101 -14.62 1.30 -16.93
N SER A 102 -14.34 2.51 -17.41
CA SER A 102 -13.30 2.74 -18.41
C SER A 102 -11.92 2.57 -17.75
N PHE A 103 -11.01 1.82 -18.38
CA PHE A 103 -9.66 1.66 -17.88
C PHE A 103 -8.65 2.31 -18.82
N LEU A 104 -7.81 3.18 -18.27
CA LEU A 104 -6.68 3.81 -18.96
C LEU A 104 -5.37 3.38 -18.29
N GLN A 105 -4.57 2.60 -19.02
CA GLN A 105 -3.23 2.28 -18.55
C GLN A 105 -2.32 3.49 -18.75
N GLY A 106 -1.84 4.05 -17.64
CA GLY A 106 -0.96 5.22 -17.67
C GLY A 106 -0.56 5.69 -16.29
N LYS A 107 0.43 6.55 -16.26
CA LYS A 107 0.93 7.19 -15.05
C LYS A 107 0.34 8.59 -14.91
N ALA A 108 -0.39 8.85 -13.84
CA ALA A 108 -0.81 10.19 -13.49
C ALA A 108 0.41 11.06 -13.15
N LEU A 109 0.60 12.14 -13.89
CA LEU A 109 1.77 13.02 -13.79
C LEU A 109 1.49 14.28 -13.01
N ALA A 110 0.36 14.94 -13.29
CA ALA A 110 0.01 16.23 -12.71
C ALA A 110 -1.51 16.39 -12.59
N VAL A 111 -1.94 17.05 -11.54
CA VAL A 111 -3.31 17.50 -11.33
C VAL A 111 -3.34 19.02 -11.48
N ASP A 112 -4.29 19.52 -12.27
CA ASP A 112 -4.68 20.93 -12.34
C ASP A 112 -6.06 21.07 -11.67
N PRO A 113 -6.12 21.39 -10.37
CA PRO A 113 -7.39 21.48 -9.66
C PRO A 113 -8.27 22.63 -10.15
N ALA A 114 -7.66 23.74 -10.60
CA ALA A 114 -8.40 24.91 -11.08
C ALA A 114 -9.07 24.64 -12.43
N GLY A 115 -8.40 23.89 -13.31
CA GLY A 115 -8.94 23.49 -14.61
C GLY A 115 -9.69 22.16 -14.60
N ASN A 116 -9.79 21.46 -13.46
CA ASN A 116 -10.35 20.11 -13.34
C ASN A 116 -9.74 19.13 -14.37
N ARG A 117 -8.41 19.11 -14.44
CA ARG A 117 -7.67 18.29 -15.41
C ARG A 117 -6.61 17.42 -14.76
N LEU A 118 -6.51 16.20 -15.26
CA LEU A 118 -5.44 15.25 -14.91
C LEU A 118 -4.59 14.97 -16.14
N THR A 119 -3.28 15.16 -16.03
CA THR A 119 -2.34 14.74 -17.09
C THR A 119 -1.90 13.30 -16.81
N VAL A 120 -2.07 12.42 -17.80
CA VAL A 120 -1.71 11.00 -17.73
C VAL A 120 -0.73 10.69 -18.85
N GLN A 121 0.41 10.11 -18.50
CA GLN A 121 1.38 9.56 -19.45
C GLN A 121 0.96 8.14 -19.82
N THR A 122 0.68 7.92 -21.11
CA THR A 122 0.37 6.61 -21.68
C THR A 122 1.48 6.16 -22.64
N ALA A 123 1.37 4.96 -23.18
CA ALA A 123 2.29 4.48 -24.22
C ALA A 123 2.22 5.35 -25.51
N GLY A 124 1.07 6.00 -25.78
CA GLY A 124 0.86 6.89 -26.92
C GLY A 124 1.20 8.36 -26.65
N GLY A 125 1.80 8.67 -25.50
CA GLY A 125 2.11 10.05 -25.08
C GLY A 125 1.22 10.56 -23.97
N ASN A 126 1.33 11.86 -23.66
CA ASN A 126 0.53 12.48 -22.62
C ASN A 126 -0.90 12.73 -23.10
N GLN A 127 -1.87 12.36 -22.25
CA GLN A 127 -3.29 12.63 -22.43
C GLN A 127 -3.78 13.51 -21.27
N ILE A 128 -4.74 14.40 -21.57
CA ILE A 128 -5.42 15.19 -20.55
C ILE A 128 -6.82 14.61 -20.37
N LEU A 129 -7.17 14.27 -19.13
CA LEU A 129 -8.50 13.85 -18.73
C LEU A 129 -9.18 14.99 -17.98
N ASP A 130 -10.27 15.49 -18.51
CA ASP A 130 -11.17 16.39 -17.78
C ASP A 130 -12.01 15.59 -16.80
N TYR A 131 -12.25 16.11 -15.61
CA TYR A 131 -13.08 15.46 -14.59
C TYR A 131 -14.00 16.46 -13.89
N ASP A 132 -15.09 15.97 -13.35
CA ASP A 132 -15.94 16.69 -12.41
C ASP A 132 -15.56 16.34 -10.97
N HIS A 133 -15.08 15.10 -10.75
CA HIS A 133 -14.50 14.65 -9.49
C HIS A 133 -13.24 13.81 -9.74
N LEU A 134 -12.22 14.01 -8.88
CA LEU A 134 -10.98 13.26 -8.91
C LEU A 134 -10.82 12.47 -7.60
N VAL A 135 -10.59 11.18 -7.72
CA VAL A 135 -10.27 10.30 -6.59
C VAL A 135 -8.81 9.87 -6.69
N LEU A 136 -8.01 10.20 -5.69
CA LEU A 136 -6.61 9.81 -5.62
C LEU A 136 -6.44 8.63 -4.66
N SER A 137 -6.06 7.47 -5.20
CA SER A 137 -5.79 6.23 -4.47
C SER A 137 -4.46 5.59 -4.91
N PRO A 138 -3.35 6.36 -5.04
CA PRO A 138 -2.10 5.87 -5.61
C PRO A 138 -1.33 4.92 -4.67
N GLY A 139 -1.82 4.70 -3.46
CA GLY A 139 -1.11 3.95 -2.44
C GLY A 139 -0.01 4.76 -1.76
N ILE A 140 1.02 4.05 -1.30
CA ILE A 140 2.17 4.64 -0.61
C ILE A 140 3.37 4.77 -1.53
N ASP A 141 4.24 5.72 -1.17
CA ASP A 141 5.62 5.83 -1.65
C ASP A 141 6.58 5.73 -0.46
N PHE A 142 7.87 5.72 -0.72
CA PHE A 142 8.89 5.65 0.31
C PHE A 142 9.58 6.99 0.51
N ALA A 143 9.86 7.31 1.76
CA ALA A 143 10.77 8.39 2.09
C ALA A 143 12.20 8.03 1.64
N PRO A 144 13.08 9.01 1.38
CA PRO A 144 14.47 8.75 1.08
C PRO A 144 15.11 7.88 2.17
N ALA A 145 15.78 6.81 1.75
CA ALA A 145 16.48 5.92 2.67
C ALA A 145 17.87 6.51 3.01
N PRO A 146 18.33 6.37 4.25
CA PRO A 146 19.67 6.79 4.62
C PRO A 146 20.73 5.81 4.08
N GLY A 147 21.85 6.34 3.56
CA GLY A 147 22.96 5.54 3.03
C GLY A 147 22.78 5.11 1.56
N ASN A 148 23.33 3.97 1.20
CA ASN A 148 23.39 3.45 -0.18
C ASN A 148 22.35 2.35 -0.41
N TRP A 149 21.07 2.68 -0.21
CA TRP A 149 20.00 1.71 -0.43
C TRP A 149 19.72 1.48 -1.91
N ASN A 150 19.74 0.22 -2.31
CA ASN A 150 19.32 -0.26 -3.63
C ASN A 150 18.26 -1.36 -3.47
N PRO A 151 16.99 -1.12 -3.84
CA PRO A 151 15.92 -2.09 -3.68
C PRO A 151 16.08 -3.38 -4.49
N ASN A 152 16.98 -3.39 -5.49
CA ASN A 152 17.29 -4.60 -6.25
C ASN A 152 18.29 -5.52 -5.53
N LEU A 153 18.95 -5.05 -4.49
CA LEU A 153 19.86 -5.83 -3.65
C LEU A 153 19.26 -6.14 -2.28
N THR A 154 18.60 -5.16 -1.67
CA THR A 154 17.94 -5.25 -0.37
C THR A 154 16.46 -4.88 -0.53
N PRO A 155 15.63 -5.86 -0.94
CA PRO A 155 14.24 -5.61 -1.31
C PRO A 155 13.39 -5.19 -0.11
N HIS A 156 12.51 -4.20 -0.33
CA HIS A 156 11.46 -3.88 0.63
C HIS A 156 10.30 -4.90 0.58
N ALA A 157 9.96 -5.41 -0.60
CA ALA A 157 8.81 -6.28 -0.84
C ALA A 157 7.51 -5.77 -0.15
N TRP A 158 7.33 -4.42 -0.13
CA TRP A 158 6.19 -3.74 0.48
C TRP A 158 5.22 -3.18 -0.58
N GLN A 159 5.67 -3.07 -1.81
CA GLN A 159 4.86 -3.02 -3.01
C GLN A 159 5.01 -4.38 -3.69
N ALA A 160 3.88 -5.08 -3.92
CA ALA A 160 3.90 -6.43 -4.43
C ALA A 160 4.31 -6.49 -5.91
N GLY A 161 4.82 -7.63 -6.35
CA GLY A 161 5.31 -7.86 -7.70
C GLY A 161 6.78 -8.29 -7.71
N ALA A 162 7.61 -7.61 -8.51
CA ALA A 162 9.04 -7.94 -8.68
C ALA A 162 9.80 -8.01 -7.34
N GLN A 163 9.51 -7.09 -6.42
CA GLN A 163 10.10 -7.05 -5.09
C GLN A 163 9.74 -8.27 -4.23
N THR A 164 8.50 -8.77 -4.35
CA THR A 164 8.06 -9.99 -3.65
C THR A 164 8.82 -11.21 -4.19
N THR A 165 8.96 -11.30 -5.51
CA THR A 165 9.71 -12.38 -6.18
C THR A 165 11.19 -12.34 -5.80
N LEU A 166 11.80 -11.15 -5.77
CA LEU A 166 13.19 -10.97 -5.38
C LEU A 166 13.42 -11.45 -3.92
N LEU A 167 12.57 -11.02 -2.99
CA LEU A 167 12.68 -11.44 -1.60
C LEU A 167 12.48 -12.95 -1.43
N LYS A 168 11.49 -13.53 -2.14
CA LYS A 168 11.27 -14.99 -2.19
C LYS A 168 12.53 -15.74 -2.62
N ASN A 169 13.18 -15.29 -3.71
CA ASN A 169 14.38 -15.93 -4.23
C ASN A 169 15.56 -15.82 -3.27
N GLN A 170 15.73 -14.65 -2.62
CA GLN A 170 16.77 -14.47 -1.61
C GLN A 170 16.52 -15.37 -0.38
N LEU A 171 15.26 -15.45 0.08
CA LEU A 171 14.90 -16.36 1.19
C LEU A 171 15.15 -17.82 0.84
N ALA A 172 14.82 -18.25 -0.38
CA ALA A 172 15.04 -19.61 -0.84
C ALA A 172 16.55 -19.98 -0.89
N ALA A 173 17.40 -19.00 -1.15
CA ALA A 173 18.86 -19.16 -1.19
C ALA A 173 19.54 -19.18 0.20
N MET A 174 18.80 -18.97 1.28
CA MET A 174 19.35 -19.05 2.64
C MET A 174 19.74 -20.48 3.01
N ARG A 175 20.78 -20.61 3.82
CA ARG A 175 21.33 -21.87 4.34
C ARG A 175 21.20 -21.93 5.87
N ALA A 176 21.65 -23.02 6.46
CA ALA A 176 21.85 -23.10 7.91
C ALA A 176 22.78 -21.97 8.40
N ASN A 177 22.47 -21.41 9.56
CA ASN A 177 23.21 -20.30 10.21
C ASN A 177 23.16 -18.93 9.50
N ASP A 178 22.45 -18.81 8.37
CA ASP A 178 22.26 -17.51 7.73
C ASP A 178 21.32 -16.61 8.54
N THR A 179 21.48 -15.28 8.38
CA THR A 179 20.66 -14.28 9.06
C THR A 179 19.74 -13.57 8.05
N PHE A 180 18.45 -13.55 8.36
CA PHE A 180 17.44 -12.73 7.74
C PHE A 180 17.18 -11.52 8.62
N VAL A 181 17.30 -10.32 8.07
CA VAL A 181 17.01 -9.06 8.76
C VAL A 181 15.80 -8.40 8.13
N ILE A 182 14.85 -7.98 8.94
CA ILE A 182 13.71 -7.18 8.50
C ILE A 182 13.61 -5.90 9.31
N THR A 183 13.35 -4.77 8.67
CA THR A 183 13.06 -3.52 9.36
C THR A 183 11.56 -3.28 9.45
N VAL A 184 11.13 -2.69 10.57
CA VAL A 184 9.78 -2.14 10.75
C VAL A 184 9.91 -0.62 10.70
N PRO A 185 9.27 0.07 9.76
CA PRO A 185 9.41 1.51 9.63
C PRO A 185 8.75 2.26 10.78
N LYS A 186 9.11 3.52 10.96
CA LYS A 186 8.45 4.38 11.94
C LYS A 186 6.99 4.58 11.59
N SER A 187 6.12 4.47 12.59
CA SER A 187 4.68 4.75 12.44
C SER A 187 4.43 6.25 12.13
N PRO A 188 3.46 6.57 11.24
CA PRO A 188 2.50 5.67 10.61
C PRO A 188 3.04 4.98 9.33
N TYR A 189 2.63 3.74 9.11
CA TYR A 189 2.94 3.00 7.89
C TYR A 189 1.79 2.05 7.52
N ARG A 190 1.72 1.66 6.26
CA ARG A 190 0.67 0.76 5.76
C ARG A 190 0.87 -0.64 6.33
N CYS A 191 -0.23 -1.29 6.75
CA CYS A 191 -0.27 -2.66 7.24
C CYS A 191 0.61 -2.88 8.49
N PRO A 192 0.26 -2.30 9.65
CA PRO A 192 1.05 -2.40 10.87
C PRO A 192 1.44 -3.82 11.31
N PRO A 193 0.59 -4.88 11.20
CA PRO A 193 1.00 -6.24 11.54
C PRO A 193 1.95 -6.89 10.52
N GLY A 194 2.01 -6.39 9.29
CA GLY A 194 2.66 -7.07 8.17
C GLY A 194 4.14 -7.41 8.33
N PRO A 195 5.00 -6.54 8.89
CA PRO A 195 6.40 -6.88 9.10
C PRO A 195 6.59 -7.99 10.15
N TYR A 196 5.79 -7.96 11.21
CA TYR A 196 5.82 -8.97 12.28
C TYR A 196 5.32 -10.32 11.79
N GLU A 197 4.21 -10.33 11.01
CA GLU A 197 3.71 -11.52 10.32
C GLU A 197 4.79 -12.11 9.40
N ARG A 198 5.46 -11.27 8.58
CA ARG A 198 6.53 -11.72 7.70
C ARG A 198 7.66 -12.37 8.47
N ALA A 199 8.07 -11.81 9.61
CA ALA A 199 9.11 -12.39 10.46
C ALA A 199 8.72 -13.79 10.96
N CYS A 200 7.47 -13.97 11.42
CA CYS A 200 6.94 -15.27 11.84
C CYS A 200 6.93 -16.29 10.68
N LEU A 201 6.41 -15.90 9.53
CA LEU A 201 6.32 -16.77 8.34
C LEU A 201 7.71 -17.15 7.82
N VAL A 202 8.69 -16.23 7.85
CA VAL A 202 10.09 -16.53 7.51
C VAL A 202 10.71 -17.49 8.51
N ALA A 203 10.49 -17.30 9.81
CA ALA A 203 10.99 -18.19 10.85
C ALA A 203 10.44 -19.62 10.69
N ASP A 204 9.15 -19.72 10.36
CA ASP A 204 8.48 -21.00 10.09
C ASP A 204 9.00 -21.66 8.82
N TYR A 205 9.18 -20.87 7.74
CA TYR A 205 9.77 -21.35 6.49
C TYR A 205 11.19 -21.93 6.72
N LEU A 206 12.04 -21.20 7.44
CA LEU A 206 13.39 -21.65 7.74
C LEU A 206 13.39 -22.93 8.57
N ARG A 207 12.47 -23.06 9.53
CA ARG A 207 12.25 -24.29 10.31
C ARG A 207 11.83 -25.45 9.41
N ALA A 208 10.81 -25.24 8.58
CA ALA A 208 10.27 -26.26 7.67
C ALA A 208 11.29 -26.73 6.62
N LYS A 209 12.22 -25.85 6.22
CA LYS A 209 13.32 -26.17 5.30
C LYS A 209 14.55 -26.76 5.99
N GLY A 210 14.50 -27.08 7.30
CA GLY A 210 15.62 -27.62 8.02
C GLY A 210 16.84 -26.69 8.12
N ARG A 211 16.64 -25.35 8.05
CA ARG A 211 17.71 -24.36 8.17
C ARG A 211 18.03 -24.14 9.65
N THR A 212 18.69 -25.15 10.26
CA THR A 212 19.11 -25.10 11.67
C THR A 212 20.07 -23.94 11.89
N GLY A 213 19.93 -23.23 13.02
CA GLY A 213 20.78 -22.08 13.35
C GLY A 213 20.46 -20.78 12.59
N ALA A 214 19.66 -20.81 11.52
CA ALA A 214 19.26 -19.60 10.85
C ALA A 214 18.41 -18.69 11.76
N LYS A 215 18.68 -17.37 11.72
CA LYS A 215 18.05 -16.36 12.58
C LYS A 215 17.25 -15.36 11.78
N VAL A 216 16.24 -14.79 12.42
CA VAL A 216 15.43 -13.65 11.94
C VAL A 216 15.60 -12.53 12.94
N ILE A 217 16.11 -11.38 12.51
CA ILE A 217 16.25 -10.18 13.33
C ILE A 217 15.24 -9.17 12.87
N VAL A 218 14.39 -8.71 13.78
CA VAL A 218 13.38 -7.68 13.54
C VAL A 218 13.87 -6.37 14.16
N LEU A 219 14.26 -5.42 13.32
CA LEU A 219 14.69 -4.08 13.73
C LEU A 219 13.49 -3.14 13.66
N ASP A 220 12.90 -2.83 14.79
CA ASP A 220 11.69 -2.00 14.87
C ASP A 220 12.05 -0.57 15.24
N ALA A 221 11.74 0.40 14.35
CA ALA A 221 11.95 1.81 14.63
C ALA A 221 11.01 2.38 15.72
N ASN A 222 10.03 1.61 16.15
CA ASN A 222 9.07 1.99 17.18
C ASN A 222 9.49 1.45 18.55
N ALA A 223 8.92 2.03 19.62
CA ALA A 223 9.20 1.60 20.99
C ALA A 223 8.62 0.20 21.34
N GLY A 224 7.70 -0.28 20.52
CA GLY A 224 7.08 -1.59 20.68
C GLY A 224 6.26 -1.98 19.45
N ILE A 225 5.76 -3.20 19.46
CA ILE A 225 4.95 -3.78 18.39
C ILE A 225 3.68 -2.95 18.17
N GLN A 226 3.46 -2.50 16.93
CA GLN A 226 2.44 -1.51 16.58
C GLN A 226 1.04 -2.09 16.34
N ALA A 227 0.93 -3.41 16.21
CA ALA A 227 -0.36 -4.09 16.02
C ALA A 227 -0.29 -5.47 16.65
N GLU A 228 -1.39 -5.91 17.27
CA GLU A 228 -1.49 -7.23 17.91
C GLU A 228 -0.31 -7.51 18.88
N PRO A 229 0.05 -6.58 19.80
CA PRO A 229 1.29 -6.65 20.56
C PRO A 229 1.42 -7.94 21.40
N GLU A 230 0.33 -8.39 22.02
CA GLU A 230 0.34 -9.62 22.82
C GLU A 230 0.57 -10.85 21.95
N ALA A 231 -0.10 -10.95 20.80
CA ALA A 231 0.02 -12.08 19.90
C ALA A 231 1.43 -12.20 19.32
N PHE A 232 2.00 -11.09 18.82
CA PHE A 232 3.34 -11.10 18.24
C PHE A 232 4.43 -11.22 19.31
N THR A 233 4.25 -10.65 20.51
CA THR A 233 5.18 -10.89 21.63
C THR A 233 5.24 -12.37 21.94
N ARG A 234 4.09 -13.04 22.09
CA ARG A 234 4.05 -14.48 22.31
C ARG A 234 4.67 -15.27 21.15
N ALA A 235 4.40 -14.87 19.91
CA ALA A 235 4.99 -15.52 18.75
C ALA A 235 6.52 -15.42 18.77
N PHE A 236 7.09 -14.27 19.12
CA PHE A 236 8.53 -14.05 19.14
C PHE A 236 9.22 -14.71 20.33
N THR A 237 8.60 -14.64 21.52
CA THR A 237 9.24 -15.10 22.76
C THR A 237 8.94 -16.55 23.12
N VAL A 238 7.92 -17.17 22.51
CA VAL A 238 7.53 -18.56 22.78
C VAL A 238 7.63 -19.40 21.52
N THR A 239 6.82 -19.10 20.50
CA THR A 239 6.69 -19.94 19.29
C THR A 239 7.98 -19.98 18.48
N HIS A 240 8.63 -18.84 18.30
CA HIS A 240 9.84 -18.67 17.48
C HIS A 240 11.04 -18.19 18.31
N ALA A 241 11.03 -18.36 19.65
CA ALA A 241 12.05 -17.85 20.55
C ALA A 241 13.50 -18.26 20.16
N ALA A 242 13.66 -19.46 19.59
CA ALA A 242 14.96 -19.93 19.14
C ALA A 242 15.47 -19.26 17.85
N ARG A 243 14.60 -18.54 17.11
CA ARG A 243 14.91 -17.98 15.78
C ARG A 243 14.74 -16.48 15.68
N ILE A 244 13.72 -15.90 16.30
CA ILE A 244 13.42 -14.47 16.18
C ILE A 244 14.11 -13.71 17.32
N GLN A 245 14.85 -12.68 16.94
CA GLN A 245 15.33 -11.62 17.82
C GLN A 245 14.60 -10.33 17.48
N TYR A 246 13.84 -9.79 18.42
CA TYR A 246 13.14 -8.53 18.29
C TYR A 246 13.93 -7.40 18.97
N VAL A 247 14.15 -6.31 18.25
CA VAL A 247 14.93 -5.14 18.70
C VAL A 247 14.09 -3.89 18.51
N PRO A 248 13.45 -3.37 19.56
CA PRO A 248 12.71 -2.09 19.51
C PRO A 248 13.65 -0.88 19.49
N ASN A 249 13.09 0.29 19.18
CA ASN A 249 13.80 1.57 19.10
C ASN A 249 14.98 1.57 18.11
N ALA A 250 14.96 0.70 17.12
CA ALA A 250 16.00 0.52 16.12
C ALA A 250 15.77 1.47 14.92
N ASN A 251 15.87 2.78 15.13
CA ASN A 251 15.79 3.75 14.05
C ASN A 251 16.96 3.55 13.09
N VAL A 252 16.66 3.40 11.80
CA VAL A 252 17.69 3.19 10.77
C VAL A 252 18.50 4.44 10.54
N LEU A 253 19.80 4.36 10.71
CA LEU A 253 20.76 5.44 10.52
C LEU A 253 21.47 5.34 9.16
N SER A 254 21.73 4.12 8.68
CA SER A 254 22.34 3.88 7.37
C SER A 254 22.04 2.47 6.89
N VAL A 255 21.86 2.33 5.58
CA VAL A 255 21.76 1.05 4.87
C VAL A 255 22.82 0.99 3.78
N ASP A 256 23.59 -0.09 3.74
CA ASP A 256 24.45 -0.42 2.61
C ASP A 256 23.99 -1.71 1.95
N SER A 257 23.37 -1.56 0.78
CA SER A 257 22.83 -2.68 0.03
C SER A 257 23.88 -3.59 -0.58
N ALA A 258 25.07 -3.06 -0.90
CA ALA A 258 26.15 -3.84 -1.52
C ALA A 258 26.68 -4.90 -0.53
N THR A 259 26.88 -4.51 0.71
CA THR A 259 27.33 -5.40 1.79
C THR A 259 26.18 -6.03 2.57
N ARG A 260 24.94 -5.63 2.32
CA ARG A 260 23.76 -5.99 3.11
C ARG A 260 23.94 -5.72 4.61
N SER A 261 24.49 -4.53 4.88
CA SER A 261 24.74 -4.03 6.22
C SER A 261 23.75 -2.92 6.57
N ILE A 262 23.39 -2.84 7.87
CA ILE A 262 22.48 -1.83 8.37
C ILE A 262 22.97 -1.34 9.74
N SER A 263 22.94 -0.01 9.91
CA SER A 263 23.20 0.63 11.20
C SER A 263 21.90 1.25 11.72
N THR A 264 21.60 1.00 13.00
CA THR A 264 20.45 1.57 13.69
C THR A 264 20.86 2.17 15.02
N SER A 265 19.95 2.91 15.66
CA SER A 265 20.15 3.43 17.02
C SER A 265 20.31 2.37 18.10
N ALA A 266 19.91 1.12 17.84
CA ALA A 266 19.92 0.04 18.82
C ALA A 266 20.91 -1.08 18.50
N MET A 267 21.14 -1.37 17.22
CA MET A 267 21.97 -2.48 16.78
C MET A 267 22.55 -2.23 15.40
N ASN A 268 23.78 -2.67 15.17
CA ASN A 268 24.40 -2.71 13.84
C ASN A 268 24.54 -4.16 13.39
N ILE A 269 24.23 -4.39 12.10
CA ILE A 269 24.35 -5.73 11.49
C ILE A 269 25.18 -5.59 10.22
N SER A 270 26.14 -6.47 10.06
CA SER A 270 26.98 -6.56 8.86
C SER A 270 26.72 -7.89 8.15
N ASN A 271 26.78 -7.85 6.81
CA ASN A 271 26.75 -9.03 5.96
C ASN A 271 25.53 -9.96 6.18
N ALA A 272 24.34 -9.40 6.38
CA ALA A 272 23.12 -10.19 6.44
C ALA A 272 22.96 -11.01 5.14
N LYS A 273 22.52 -12.27 5.24
CA LYS A 273 22.24 -13.06 4.03
C LYS A 273 21.08 -12.47 3.25
N VAL A 274 20.05 -12.05 3.97
CA VAL A 274 18.91 -11.31 3.43
C VAL A 274 18.68 -10.07 4.29
N LEU A 275 18.68 -8.90 3.69
CA LEU A 275 18.28 -7.64 4.31
C LEU A 275 16.98 -7.16 3.65
N ASN A 276 15.85 -7.43 4.28
CA ASN A 276 14.55 -6.95 3.88
C ASN A 276 14.32 -5.57 4.50
N TYR A 277 14.83 -4.53 3.83
CA TYR A 277 14.71 -3.16 4.30
C TYR A 277 13.39 -2.54 3.83
N ILE A 278 12.50 -2.24 4.78
CA ILE A 278 11.25 -1.52 4.53
C ILE A 278 11.46 -0.07 4.95
N PRO A 279 11.56 0.89 4.00
CA PRO A 279 11.75 2.31 4.34
C PRO A 279 10.53 2.93 5.01
N ASN A 280 10.71 4.09 5.65
CA ASN A 280 9.60 4.93 6.08
C ASN A 280 8.71 5.29 4.90
N GLN A 281 7.42 5.42 5.14
CA GLN A 281 6.41 5.59 4.11
C GLN A 281 5.87 7.02 4.07
N ARG A 282 5.36 7.39 2.91
CA ARG A 282 4.68 8.66 2.66
C ARG A 282 3.56 8.46 1.65
N ALA A 283 2.77 9.49 1.39
CA ALA A 283 1.75 9.49 0.35
C ALA A 283 2.38 9.22 -1.02
N GLY A 284 1.67 8.49 -1.89
CA GLY A 284 2.06 8.30 -3.28
C GLY A 284 2.20 9.64 -4.00
N GLY A 285 3.22 9.75 -4.88
CA GLY A 285 3.70 11.01 -5.43
C GLY A 285 2.64 11.95 -5.97
N ILE A 286 1.66 11.43 -6.74
CA ILE A 286 0.58 12.26 -7.30
C ILE A 286 -0.33 12.84 -6.20
N ALA A 287 -0.60 12.12 -5.12
CA ALA A 287 -1.35 12.65 -3.98
C ALA A 287 -0.51 13.65 -3.19
N ALA A 288 0.76 13.37 -3.00
CA ALA A 288 1.68 14.26 -2.29
C ALA A 288 1.81 15.65 -2.96
N SER A 289 1.59 15.75 -4.27
CA SER A 289 1.63 17.02 -5.00
C SER A 289 0.52 18.00 -4.60
N LEU A 290 -0.53 17.51 -3.93
CA LEU A 290 -1.64 18.34 -3.42
C LEU A 290 -1.41 18.85 -1.99
N GLY A 291 -0.25 18.58 -1.41
CA GLY A 291 0.11 18.94 -0.06
C GLY A 291 0.09 17.75 0.91
N VAL A 292 1.06 17.73 1.81
CA VAL A 292 1.19 16.69 2.84
C VAL A 292 1.37 17.32 4.22
N ASN A 293 0.91 16.62 5.26
CA ASN A 293 1.16 16.97 6.63
C ASN A 293 2.62 16.64 7.06
N LEU A 294 2.96 16.93 8.31
CA LEU A 294 4.29 16.68 8.87
C LEU A 294 4.69 15.19 8.86
N LEU A 295 3.73 14.27 8.74
CA LEU A 295 3.98 12.84 8.65
C LEU A 295 4.15 12.36 7.19
N GLY A 296 4.08 13.27 6.20
CA GLY A 296 4.22 12.95 4.79
C GLY A 296 2.97 12.36 4.13
N PHE A 297 1.79 12.50 4.75
CA PHE A 297 0.52 12.03 4.22
C PHE A 297 -0.45 13.19 3.96
N VAL A 298 -1.38 12.99 3.03
CA VAL A 298 -2.43 13.97 2.73
C VAL A 298 -3.50 13.92 3.82
N ALA A 299 -3.81 15.09 4.42
CA ALA A 299 -4.88 15.20 5.37
C ALA A 299 -6.23 15.20 4.65
N VAL A 300 -7.17 14.41 5.15
CA VAL A 300 -8.52 14.28 4.60
C VAL A 300 -9.59 14.43 5.68
N SER A 301 -10.75 14.93 5.30
CA SER A 301 -11.92 14.93 6.17
C SER A 301 -12.39 13.48 6.42
N PRO A 302 -12.60 13.06 7.67
CA PRO A 302 -13.09 11.72 7.97
C PRO A 302 -14.53 11.48 7.53
N LEU A 303 -15.29 12.55 7.23
CA LEU A 303 -16.69 12.47 6.82
C LEU A 303 -16.85 12.41 5.31
N SER A 304 -16.05 13.16 4.56
CA SER A 304 -16.19 13.29 3.09
C SER A 304 -15.04 12.66 2.32
N TYR A 305 -13.94 12.32 2.99
CA TYR A 305 -12.67 11.92 2.38
C TYR A 305 -12.07 12.97 1.42
N GLY A 306 -12.66 14.17 1.38
CA GLY A 306 -12.10 15.30 0.64
C GLY A 306 -10.79 15.77 1.29
N THR A 307 -9.86 16.25 0.46
CA THR A 307 -8.62 16.87 0.95
C THR A 307 -8.95 18.13 1.74
N LEU A 308 -8.14 18.44 2.75
CA LEU A 308 -8.25 19.66 3.56
C LEU A 308 -7.40 20.81 2.99
N ALA A 309 -6.84 20.64 1.79
CA ALA A 309 -6.05 21.63 1.07
C ALA A 309 -6.92 22.51 0.19
#